data_9f8f52f4002cf16ba90dc4e3addb1e00
#
_entry.id   9f8f52f4002cf16ba90dc4e3addb1e00
#
_cell.length_a   1.000
_cell.length_b   1.000
_cell.length_c   1.000
_cell.angle_alpha   90.00
_cell.angle_beta   90.00
_cell.angle_gamma   90.00
#
_symmetry.space_group_name_H-M   'P 1'
#
loop_
_entity.id
_entity.type
_entity.pdbx_description
1 polymer ?
#
loop_
_entity_poly.entity_id
_entity_poly.type
_entity_poly.pdbx_seq_one_letter_code
_entity_poly.pdbx_strand_id
1 'polypeptide(L)'
;MKLTRIFWEDFMKNIFAGVSLAALLVAAIPALAQEKGGLDLTGPYDVVVGWFKPGIEGWDQRVVSVNAEDPNRVFIGAVDRNDTREGHPLLAANGALLKGKTAVVRDNNNFTKGDVNNILVLNADGKVIENWSQWNDEVSIAHHIIIDPYDPAHAVWVVDRFNHRILKFSNDGKQLLLKVGEKGVPGNDEGHFHDPASLTFLPDGSFYVADGYTNSRVVKFDKNGKYLLSWGSKGTGPSQFSLVHSVAADANRIYVADRNNDRIQIFDHNGKFLDQWPGTARVTRVITTEDKKVWVSATRYGRFAGYDLNGKLLYQWGTLGDDPGVTDNAHQFDVDNAGNVYVADANNNRVQKFVPKKGADKAHLIGRELVVKK
;
A
#
# COMPACT_ATOMS: atom_id res chain seq x y z
N MET A 1 29.41 51.54 -43.31
CA MET A 1 28.25 50.61 -43.37
C MET A 1 28.40 49.62 -44.55
N LYS A 2 29.52 48.85 -44.61
CA LYS A 2 29.80 47.87 -45.69
C LYS A 2 30.72 46.72 -45.24
N LEU A 3 30.80 46.40 -43.93
CA LEU A 3 31.73 45.39 -43.39
C LEU A 3 31.06 44.27 -42.63
N THR A 4 29.72 44.20 -42.54
CA THR A 4 28.98 43.22 -41.77
C THR A 4 28.26 42.17 -42.62
N ARG A 5 28.40 42.16 -43.94
CA ARG A 5 27.68 41.25 -44.84
C ARG A 5 28.52 40.09 -45.38
N ILE A 6 29.85 40.14 -45.20
CA ILE A 6 30.79 39.14 -45.76
C ILE A 6 31.03 38.01 -44.75
N PHE A 7 30.85 38.26 -43.44
CA PHE A 7 31.04 37.22 -42.40
C PHE A 7 29.90 36.20 -42.26
N TRP A 8 28.71 36.49 -42.80
CA TRP A 8 27.55 35.57 -42.69
C TRP A 8 27.47 34.55 -43.82
N GLU A 9 27.98 34.84 -44.99
CA GLU A 9 27.93 33.92 -46.15
C GLU A 9 28.99 32.80 -46.05
N ASP A 10 30.15 33.05 -45.46
CA ASP A 10 31.18 32.02 -45.25
C ASP A 10 30.91 31.13 -44.02
N PHE A 11 30.16 31.63 -43.05
CA PHE A 11 29.74 30.84 -41.92
C PHE A 11 28.68 29.78 -42.28
N MET A 12 27.78 30.12 -43.22
CA MET A 12 26.72 29.19 -43.68
C MET A 12 27.23 28.13 -44.69
N LYS A 13 28.32 28.37 -45.40
CA LYS A 13 28.90 27.38 -46.33
C LYS A 13 29.67 26.26 -45.62
N ASN A 14 30.16 26.49 -44.40
CA ASN A 14 30.89 25.50 -43.65
C ASN A 14 29.99 24.63 -42.73
N ILE A 15 28.69 24.97 -42.59
CA ILE A 15 27.73 24.13 -41.82
C ILE A 15 27.12 23.02 -42.70
N PHE A 16 27.14 23.15 -44.05
CA PHE A 16 26.53 22.15 -44.92
C PHE A 16 27.50 21.04 -45.41
N ALA A 17 28.78 21.10 -45.07
CA ALA A 17 29.76 20.05 -45.43
C ALA A 17 30.03 19.02 -44.34
N GLY A 18 29.40 19.14 -43.15
CA GLY A 18 29.60 18.20 -42.01
C GLY A 18 28.39 17.39 -41.60
N VAL A 19 27.29 17.44 -42.36
CA VAL A 19 26.07 16.69 -42.02
C VAL A 19 25.80 15.58 -43.02
N SER A 20 26.71 14.67 -43.09
CA SER A 20 26.50 13.39 -43.80
C SER A 20 27.35 12.33 -43.15
N LEU A 21 26.89 11.78 -42.04
CA LEU A 21 27.08 10.40 -41.53
C LEU A 21 26.67 10.20 -40.06
N ALA A 22 25.90 11.10 -39.47
CA ALA A 22 25.40 10.89 -38.10
C ALA A 22 23.87 10.65 -38.03
N ALA A 23 23.22 10.45 -39.18
CA ALA A 23 21.76 10.28 -39.25
C ALA A 23 21.29 8.82 -39.37
N LEU A 24 22.12 7.84 -39.01
CA LEU A 24 21.77 6.41 -39.14
C LEU A 24 22.09 5.55 -37.92
N LEU A 25 22.11 6.18 -36.72
CA LEU A 25 22.21 5.45 -35.44
C LEU A 25 21.10 5.84 -34.46
N VAL A 26 19.93 6.28 -34.97
CA VAL A 26 18.66 6.29 -34.24
C VAL A 26 17.80 5.14 -34.76
N ALA A 27 18.40 3.98 -34.88
CA ALA A 27 17.67 2.74 -35.11
C ALA A 27 17.95 1.81 -33.95
N ALA A 28 16.87 1.39 -33.33
CA ALA A 28 16.81 0.40 -32.27
C ALA A 28 17.16 0.90 -30.86
N ILE A 29 16.41 1.89 -30.37
CA ILE A 29 15.91 1.74 -29.00
C ILE A 29 14.96 0.54 -29.10
N PRO A 30 15.28 -0.60 -28.48
CA PRO A 30 14.42 -1.76 -28.61
C PRO A 30 13.04 -1.42 -28.06
N ALA A 31 12.01 -1.85 -28.77
CA ALA A 31 10.58 -1.77 -28.40
C ALA A 31 10.23 -2.43 -27.06
N LEU A 32 11.21 -2.75 -26.23
CA LEU A 32 11.09 -3.37 -24.91
C LEU A 32 10.53 -2.46 -23.82
N ALA A 33 10.46 -1.14 -24.04
CA ALA A 33 9.88 -0.22 -23.05
C ALA A 33 8.35 -0.07 -23.19
N GLN A 34 7.79 -0.46 -24.33
CA GLN A 34 6.36 -0.28 -24.65
C GLN A 34 5.47 -1.42 -24.16
N GLU A 35 6.05 -2.57 -23.82
CA GLU A 35 5.31 -3.75 -23.33
C GLU A 35 5.04 -3.75 -21.82
N LYS A 36 5.45 -2.73 -21.08
CA LYS A 36 5.39 -2.72 -19.61
C LYS A 36 4.21 -1.94 -19.02
N GLY A 37 3.21 -1.56 -19.79
CA GLY A 37 1.95 -0.99 -19.32
C GLY A 37 2.08 0.39 -18.70
N GLY A 38 2.81 1.32 -19.11
CA GLY A 38 3.03 2.60 -18.45
C GLY A 38 1.92 3.65 -18.62
N LEU A 39 1.06 3.53 -19.61
CA LEU A 39 -0.01 4.47 -19.93
C LEU A 39 -1.41 3.84 -19.91
N ASP A 40 -1.53 2.56 -19.59
CA ASP A 40 -2.82 1.90 -19.44
C ASP A 40 -3.39 2.23 -18.05
N LEU A 41 -4.47 2.99 -18.02
CA LEU A 41 -5.06 3.50 -16.78
C LEU A 41 -5.51 2.39 -15.84
N THR A 42 -6.08 1.33 -16.39
CA THR A 42 -6.64 0.20 -15.62
C THR A 42 -5.92 -1.12 -15.88
N GLY A 43 -4.93 -1.13 -16.76
CA GLY A 43 -4.18 -2.33 -17.13
C GLY A 43 -5.10 -3.44 -17.66
N PRO A 44 -4.93 -4.68 -17.17
CA PRO A 44 -5.70 -5.83 -17.60
C PRO A 44 -7.10 -5.90 -16.94
N TYR A 45 -7.59 -4.80 -16.35
CA TYR A 45 -8.84 -4.76 -15.59
C TYR A 45 -9.84 -3.76 -16.15
N ASP A 46 -11.12 -4.05 -15.94
CA ASP A 46 -12.22 -3.10 -16.02
C ASP A 46 -12.60 -2.63 -14.61
N VAL A 47 -12.77 -1.31 -14.42
CA VAL A 47 -13.23 -0.78 -13.15
C VAL A 47 -14.75 -0.90 -13.04
N VAL A 48 -15.22 -1.34 -11.87
CA VAL A 48 -16.66 -1.36 -11.55
C VAL A 48 -17.04 0.00 -10.98
N VAL A 49 -17.49 0.90 -11.85
CA VAL A 49 -17.84 2.28 -11.47
C VAL A 49 -18.93 2.28 -10.42
N GLY A 50 -18.72 3.04 -9.32
CA GLY A 50 -19.71 3.16 -8.24
C GLY A 50 -19.92 1.88 -7.44
N TRP A 51 -18.96 0.97 -7.43
CA TRP A 51 -19.05 -0.25 -6.62
C TRP A 51 -19.18 0.05 -5.13
N PHE A 52 -18.36 0.94 -4.60
CA PHE A 52 -18.39 1.31 -3.18
C PHE A 52 -19.64 2.12 -2.85
N LYS A 53 -20.47 1.59 -1.96
CA LYS A 53 -21.77 2.14 -1.55
C LYS A 53 -21.86 2.14 -0.02
N PRO A 54 -21.21 3.06 0.67
CA PRO A 54 -21.17 3.08 2.14
C PRO A 54 -22.58 3.23 2.75
N GLY A 55 -23.55 3.83 2.01
CA GLY A 55 -24.91 4.04 2.51
C GLY A 55 -25.00 5.00 3.70
N ILE A 56 -23.92 5.74 3.97
CA ILE A 56 -23.78 6.70 5.06
C ILE A 56 -23.86 8.09 4.46
N GLU A 57 -24.86 8.87 4.87
CA GLU A 57 -25.01 10.24 4.41
C GLU A 57 -23.79 11.08 4.80
N GLY A 58 -23.29 11.88 3.85
CA GLY A 58 -22.10 12.71 4.09
C GLY A 58 -20.80 11.92 4.27
N TRP A 59 -20.69 10.72 3.69
CA TRP A 59 -19.44 9.95 3.75
C TRP A 59 -18.24 10.80 3.36
N ASP A 60 -17.32 11.01 4.29
CA ASP A 60 -16.05 11.73 4.11
C ASP A 60 -14.89 11.03 4.84
N GLN A 61 -15.01 9.73 5.07
CA GLN A 61 -13.98 8.96 5.73
C GLN A 61 -12.98 8.44 4.70
N ARG A 62 -11.70 8.55 5.03
CA ARG A 62 -10.60 7.99 4.24
C ARG A 62 -10.57 6.48 4.44
N VAL A 63 -10.61 5.71 3.35
CA VAL A 63 -10.43 4.25 3.40
C VAL A 63 -8.94 3.94 3.28
N VAL A 64 -8.38 3.35 4.32
CA VAL A 64 -6.92 3.08 4.39
C VAL A 64 -6.58 1.60 4.28
N SER A 65 -7.56 0.70 4.48
CA SER A 65 -7.34 -0.74 4.43
C SER A 65 -8.49 -1.44 3.70
N VAL A 66 -8.17 -2.53 3.04
CA VAL A 66 -9.13 -3.45 2.43
C VAL A 66 -8.61 -4.88 2.57
N ASN A 67 -9.49 -5.82 2.91
CA ASN A 67 -9.27 -7.26 2.79
C ASN A 67 -10.47 -7.88 2.09
N ALA A 68 -10.22 -8.63 1.02
CA ALA A 68 -11.23 -9.18 0.12
C ALA A 68 -11.09 -10.70 -0.07
N GLU A 69 -10.53 -11.41 0.89
CA GLU A 69 -10.42 -12.89 0.85
C GLU A 69 -11.78 -13.53 0.55
N ASP A 70 -12.86 -13.04 1.19
CA ASP A 70 -14.23 -13.38 0.84
C ASP A 70 -14.90 -12.18 0.12
N PRO A 71 -15.24 -12.29 -1.18
CA PRO A 71 -15.88 -11.20 -1.91
C PRO A 71 -17.31 -10.86 -1.40
N ASN A 72 -17.92 -11.70 -0.57
CA ASN A 72 -19.20 -11.43 0.07
C ASN A 72 -19.04 -10.75 1.44
N ARG A 73 -17.81 -10.69 1.96
CA ARG A 73 -17.45 -10.03 3.22
C ARG A 73 -16.13 -9.29 3.07
N VAL A 74 -16.16 -8.18 2.33
CA VAL A 74 -14.98 -7.33 2.11
C VAL A 74 -14.84 -6.38 3.29
N PHE A 75 -13.79 -6.55 4.08
CA PHE A 75 -13.46 -5.68 5.19
C PHE A 75 -12.79 -4.41 4.70
N ILE A 76 -13.17 -3.27 5.26
CA ILE A 76 -12.48 -2.01 5.06
C ILE A 76 -12.16 -1.34 6.39
N GLY A 77 -10.98 -0.74 6.45
CA GLY A 77 -10.58 0.16 7.53
C GLY A 77 -10.77 1.60 7.07
N ALA A 78 -11.58 2.35 7.82
CA ALA A 78 -11.84 3.74 7.54
C ALA A 78 -11.35 4.63 8.68
N VAL A 79 -11.09 5.90 8.39
CA VAL A 79 -10.66 6.92 9.35
C VAL A 79 -11.29 8.25 9.01
N ASP A 80 -11.71 8.99 10.02
CA ASP A 80 -12.20 10.36 9.83
C ASP A 80 -11.10 11.20 9.17
N ARG A 81 -11.48 11.94 8.14
CA ARG A 81 -10.59 12.86 7.43
C ARG A 81 -10.07 13.98 8.32
N ASN A 82 -10.82 14.31 9.36
CA ASN A 82 -10.47 15.32 10.34
C ASN A 82 -9.65 14.78 11.53
N ASP A 83 -9.32 13.49 11.52
CA ASP A 83 -8.38 12.92 12.51
C ASP A 83 -6.95 13.37 12.16
N THR A 84 -6.69 14.64 12.40
CA THR A 84 -5.37 15.24 12.29
C THR A 84 -4.83 15.40 13.70
N ARG A 85 -3.75 14.70 14.02
CA ARG A 85 -3.02 14.87 15.27
C ARG A 85 -2.41 16.27 15.33
N GLU A 86 -2.26 16.76 16.57
CA GLU A 86 -1.59 18.03 16.86
C GLU A 86 -0.27 18.16 16.09
N GLY A 87 -0.13 19.25 15.33
CA GLY A 87 1.09 19.58 14.61
C GLY A 87 1.13 19.17 13.12
N HIS A 88 0.15 18.45 12.57
CA HIS A 88 0.09 18.22 11.14
C HIS A 88 -0.76 19.28 10.44
N PRO A 89 -0.21 19.98 9.43
CA PRO A 89 -0.98 20.95 8.68
C PRO A 89 -2.08 20.23 7.87
N LEU A 90 -3.29 20.78 7.91
CA LEU A 90 -4.38 20.32 7.03
C LEU A 90 -4.00 20.61 5.58
N LEU A 91 -4.06 19.57 4.77
CA LEU A 91 -3.88 19.67 3.33
C LEU A 91 -5.25 19.62 2.65
N ALA A 92 -5.47 20.52 1.68
CA ALA A 92 -6.59 20.37 0.76
C ALA A 92 -6.43 19.10 -0.08
N ALA A 93 -7.50 18.63 -0.73
CA ALA A 93 -7.49 17.44 -1.58
C ALA A 93 -6.41 17.48 -2.68
N ASN A 94 -5.97 18.67 -3.09
CA ASN A 94 -4.88 18.90 -4.05
C ASN A 94 -3.49 19.01 -3.40
N GLY A 95 -3.34 18.70 -2.11
CA GLY A 95 -2.06 18.78 -1.39
C GLY A 95 -1.65 20.20 -0.94
N ALA A 96 -2.46 21.23 -1.16
CA ALA A 96 -2.17 22.58 -0.72
C ALA A 96 -2.41 22.75 0.79
N LEU A 97 -1.52 23.49 1.46
CA LEU A 97 -1.70 23.85 2.88
C LEU A 97 -2.92 24.75 3.05
N LEU A 98 -3.87 24.33 3.87
CA LEU A 98 -5.01 25.15 4.26
C LEU A 98 -4.55 26.18 5.31
N LYS A 99 -4.16 27.38 4.84
CA LYS A 99 -3.73 28.48 5.71
C LYS A 99 -4.82 28.84 6.72
N GLY A 100 -4.44 28.81 8.02
CA GLY A 100 -5.27 29.30 9.11
C GLY A 100 -6.28 28.30 9.67
N LYS A 101 -6.29 27.04 9.21
CA LYS A 101 -7.02 25.96 9.86
C LYS A 101 -6.02 25.06 10.59
N THR A 102 -5.89 25.27 11.89
CA THR A 102 -5.34 24.26 12.78
C THR A 102 -6.36 23.13 12.91
N ALA A 103 -5.88 21.89 12.77
CA ALA A 103 -6.67 20.75 13.17
C ALA A 103 -7.18 20.96 14.59
N VAL A 104 -8.47 20.87 14.78
CA VAL A 104 -9.00 20.75 16.14
C VAL A 104 -8.54 19.39 16.63
N VAL A 105 -7.58 19.38 17.56
CA VAL A 105 -7.24 18.18 18.30
C VAL A 105 -8.51 17.74 19.00
N ARG A 106 -9.17 16.74 18.44
CA ARG A 106 -10.09 15.95 19.26
C ARG A 106 -9.19 15.10 20.15
N ASP A 107 -9.22 15.41 21.42
CA ASP A 107 -8.62 14.57 22.46
C ASP A 107 -8.98 13.11 22.14
N ASN A 108 -7.99 12.19 22.18
CA ASN A 108 -8.18 10.76 21.88
C ASN A 108 -9.33 10.10 22.68
N ASN A 109 -9.90 10.81 23.63
CA ASN A 109 -11.04 10.40 24.45
C ASN A 109 -12.39 11.02 23.99
N ASN A 110 -12.43 11.82 22.93
CA ASN A 110 -13.62 12.59 22.53
C ASN A 110 -14.17 12.24 21.16
N PHE A 111 -13.97 11.01 20.69
CA PHE A 111 -14.79 10.48 19.60
C PHE A 111 -16.22 10.30 20.13
N THR A 112 -17.15 11.09 19.64
CA THR A 112 -18.57 10.84 19.92
C THR A 112 -18.94 9.49 19.32
N LYS A 113 -19.40 8.59 20.17
CA LYS A 113 -19.85 7.24 19.80
C LYS A 113 -20.90 7.36 18.70
N GLY A 114 -20.54 7.08 17.45
CA GLY A 114 -21.42 7.20 16.29
C GLY A 114 -20.81 7.90 15.07
N ASP A 115 -19.75 8.72 15.24
CA ASP A 115 -19.22 9.54 14.14
C ASP A 115 -18.08 8.87 13.35
N VAL A 116 -17.52 7.75 13.84
CA VAL A 116 -16.40 7.05 13.20
C VAL A 116 -16.78 5.60 12.92
N ASN A 117 -16.53 5.15 11.70
CA ASN A 117 -16.74 3.77 11.28
C ASN A 117 -15.38 3.15 10.97
N ASN A 118 -14.64 2.73 12.03
CA ASN A 118 -13.26 2.25 11.88
C ASN A 118 -13.18 0.94 11.09
N ILE A 119 -14.16 0.04 11.24
CA ILE A 119 -14.20 -1.24 10.54
C ILE A 119 -15.61 -1.44 9.98
N LEU A 120 -15.72 -1.54 8.67
CA LEU A 120 -16.95 -1.88 7.95
C LEU A 120 -16.73 -3.15 7.16
N VAL A 121 -17.83 -3.89 6.93
CA VAL A 121 -17.86 -5.06 6.05
C VAL A 121 -18.84 -4.81 4.92
N LEU A 122 -18.39 -5.02 3.69
CA LEU A 122 -19.15 -4.82 2.48
C LEU A 122 -19.51 -6.17 1.86
N ASN A 123 -20.68 -6.24 1.22
CA ASN A 123 -21.04 -7.41 0.41
C ASN A 123 -20.44 -7.31 -1.02
N ALA A 124 -20.72 -8.31 -1.86
CA ALA A 124 -20.24 -8.38 -3.23
C ALA A 124 -20.66 -7.18 -4.10
N ASP A 125 -21.76 -6.49 -3.75
CA ASP A 125 -22.26 -5.29 -4.43
C ASP A 125 -21.67 -3.99 -3.87
N GLY A 126 -20.76 -4.06 -2.90
CA GLY A 126 -20.13 -2.91 -2.24
C GLY A 126 -21.02 -2.17 -1.25
N LYS A 127 -22.09 -2.79 -0.77
CA LYS A 127 -22.97 -2.25 0.28
C LYS A 127 -22.48 -2.68 1.65
N VAL A 128 -22.53 -1.79 2.63
CA VAL A 128 -22.24 -2.10 4.03
C VAL A 128 -23.27 -3.08 4.56
N ILE A 129 -22.80 -4.20 5.10
CA ILE A 129 -23.62 -5.25 5.75
C ILE A 129 -23.30 -5.42 7.24
N GLU A 130 -22.09 -5.03 7.67
CA GLU A 130 -21.69 -5.02 9.08
C GLU A 130 -20.95 -3.71 9.37
N ASN A 131 -21.16 -3.18 10.57
CA ASN A 131 -20.42 -2.07 11.14
C ASN A 131 -19.94 -2.49 12.54
N TRP A 132 -18.65 -2.58 12.72
CA TRP A 132 -18.04 -2.99 13.98
C TRP A 132 -17.87 -1.82 14.97
N SER A 133 -18.85 -0.92 15.00
CA SER A 133 -18.84 0.28 15.85
C SER A 133 -18.74 -0.01 17.35
N GLN A 134 -19.08 -1.24 17.79
CA GLN A 134 -18.84 -1.68 19.17
C GLN A 134 -17.35 -1.65 19.57
N TRP A 135 -16.44 -1.60 18.60
CA TRP A 135 -15.01 -1.55 18.80
C TRP A 135 -14.40 -0.17 18.61
N ASN A 136 -15.19 0.87 18.33
CA ASN A 136 -14.68 2.23 18.12
C ASN A 136 -13.91 2.79 19.33
N ASP A 137 -14.26 2.37 20.54
CA ASP A 137 -13.50 2.74 21.73
C ASP A 137 -12.14 1.99 21.80
N GLU A 138 -12.05 0.82 21.19
CA GLU A 138 -10.84 0.00 21.20
C GLU A 138 -9.93 0.25 19.99
N VAL A 139 -10.48 0.54 18.83
CA VAL A 139 -9.74 0.73 17.56
C VAL A 139 -9.73 2.21 17.20
N SER A 140 -8.54 2.82 17.11
CA SER A 140 -8.39 4.20 16.66
C SER A 140 -8.39 4.32 15.14
N ILE A 141 -7.66 3.46 14.47
CA ILE A 141 -7.60 3.34 13.01
C ILE A 141 -7.21 1.94 12.61
N ALA A 142 -8.07 1.25 11.88
CA ALA A 142 -7.77 -0.04 11.29
C ALA A 142 -6.87 0.15 10.05
N HIS A 143 -5.59 0.47 10.29
CA HIS A 143 -4.62 0.82 9.25
C HIS A 143 -4.31 -0.33 8.32
N HIS A 144 -4.33 -1.57 8.82
CA HIS A 144 -4.30 -2.79 8.04
C HIS A 144 -5.26 -3.80 8.65
N ILE A 145 -6.13 -4.35 7.81
CA ILE A 145 -7.00 -5.48 8.15
C ILE A 145 -6.54 -6.67 7.31
N ILE A 146 -6.32 -7.81 7.95
CA ILE A 146 -5.94 -9.04 7.28
C ILE A 146 -6.58 -10.24 7.99
N ILE A 147 -7.02 -11.22 7.23
CA ILE A 147 -7.45 -12.51 7.75
C ILE A 147 -6.22 -13.42 7.79
N ASP A 148 -6.02 -14.13 8.92
CA ASP A 148 -4.94 -15.10 9.04
C ASP A 148 -5.24 -16.31 8.15
N PRO A 149 -4.51 -16.54 7.05
CA PRO A 149 -4.81 -17.62 6.12
C PRO A 149 -4.49 -19.01 6.68
N TYR A 150 -3.82 -19.06 7.83
CA TYR A 150 -3.43 -20.33 8.50
C TYR A 150 -4.31 -20.64 9.71
N ASP A 151 -5.19 -19.72 10.12
CA ASP A 151 -6.16 -19.91 11.19
C ASP A 151 -7.47 -20.51 10.63
N PRO A 152 -7.84 -21.77 10.97
CA PRO A 152 -9.10 -22.34 10.52
C PRO A 152 -10.34 -21.56 10.92
N ALA A 153 -10.24 -20.70 11.94
CA ALA A 153 -11.31 -19.83 12.39
C ALA A 153 -11.36 -18.51 11.58
N HIS A 154 -10.43 -18.29 10.64
CA HIS A 154 -10.34 -17.08 9.82
C HIS A 154 -10.43 -15.79 10.65
N ALA A 155 -9.69 -15.74 11.76
CA ALA A 155 -9.67 -14.60 12.65
C ALA A 155 -9.21 -13.34 11.92
N VAL A 156 -9.85 -12.22 12.25
CA VAL A 156 -9.57 -10.92 11.65
C VAL A 156 -8.53 -10.20 12.49
N TRP A 157 -7.42 -9.84 11.87
CA TRP A 157 -6.36 -9.09 12.52
C TRP A 157 -6.37 -7.63 12.07
N VAL A 158 -6.14 -6.74 13.02
CA VAL A 158 -6.16 -5.30 12.81
C VAL A 158 -4.87 -4.69 13.34
N VAL A 159 -4.19 -3.94 12.50
CA VAL A 159 -3.12 -3.04 12.92
C VAL A 159 -3.77 -1.71 13.34
N ASP A 160 -3.85 -1.50 14.64
CA ASP A 160 -4.39 -0.29 15.26
C ASP A 160 -3.27 0.74 15.43
N ARG A 161 -3.06 1.53 14.39
CA ARG A 161 -1.88 2.38 14.26
C ARG A 161 -1.74 3.37 15.40
N PHE A 162 -2.79 4.14 15.70
CA PHE A 162 -2.69 5.25 16.65
C PHE A 162 -2.78 4.82 18.11
N ASN A 163 -3.30 3.63 18.38
CA ASN A 163 -3.18 3.03 19.70
C ASN A 163 -1.95 2.13 19.85
N HIS A 164 -1.07 2.11 18.82
CA HIS A 164 0.24 1.43 18.84
C HIS A 164 0.16 -0.05 19.15
N ARG A 165 -0.80 -0.79 18.54
CA ARG A 165 -1.00 -2.21 18.85
C ARG A 165 -1.55 -3.04 17.71
N ILE A 166 -1.50 -4.35 17.88
CA ILE A 166 -2.08 -5.34 17.00
C ILE A 166 -3.21 -6.03 17.75
N LEU A 167 -4.36 -6.16 17.08
CA LEU A 167 -5.57 -6.78 17.64
C LEU A 167 -5.98 -7.98 16.80
N LYS A 168 -6.43 -9.06 17.46
CA LYS A 168 -7.05 -10.23 16.81
C LYS A 168 -8.49 -10.36 17.27
N PHE A 169 -9.41 -10.40 16.33
CA PHE A 169 -10.84 -10.57 16.58
C PHE A 169 -11.33 -11.92 16.06
N SER A 170 -12.42 -12.43 16.64
CA SER A 170 -13.20 -13.51 16.01
C SER A 170 -13.68 -13.04 14.62
N ASN A 171 -13.87 -13.98 13.68
CA ASN A 171 -14.30 -13.66 12.33
C ASN A 171 -15.63 -12.89 12.28
N ASP A 172 -16.55 -13.18 13.21
CA ASP A 172 -17.85 -12.51 13.35
C ASP A 172 -17.77 -11.16 14.11
N GLY A 173 -16.58 -10.73 14.50
CA GLY A 173 -16.33 -9.46 15.19
C GLY A 173 -16.87 -9.35 16.60
N LYS A 174 -17.34 -10.44 17.21
CA LYS A 174 -17.97 -10.37 18.55
C LYS A 174 -16.96 -10.43 19.70
N GLN A 175 -15.77 -11.00 19.46
CA GLN A 175 -14.78 -11.22 20.50
C GLN A 175 -13.43 -10.65 20.09
N LEU A 176 -12.76 -10.00 21.03
CA LEU A 176 -11.35 -9.62 20.94
C LEU A 176 -10.53 -10.75 21.58
N LEU A 177 -9.76 -11.46 20.75
CA LEU A 177 -9.07 -12.71 21.11
C LEU A 177 -7.63 -12.48 21.57
N LEU A 178 -6.94 -11.46 21.00
CA LEU A 178 -5.55 -11.15 21.34
C LEU A 178 -5.29 -9.65 21.21
N LYS A 179 -4.44 -9.15 22.11
CA LYS A 179 -3.85 -7.80 22.04
C LYS A 179 -2.34 -7.93 22.15
N VAL A 180 -1.60 -7.28 21.26
CA VAL A 180 -0.14 -7.11 21.34
C VAL A 180 0.16 -5.63 21.29
N GLY A 181 0.90 -5.13 22.28
CA GLY A 181 1.05 -3.70 22.58
C GLY A 181 0.03 -3.19 23.60
N GLU A 182 0.31 -2.03 24.17
CA GLU A 182 -0.54 -1.36 25.16
C GLU A 182 -1.24 -0.15 24.51
N LYS A 183 -2.54 0.02 24.81
CA LYS A 183 -3.38 1.06 24.19
C LYS A 183 -2.86 2.47 24.49
N GLY A 184 -2.47 3.18 23.43
CA GLY A 184 -2.01 4.56 23.52
C GLY A 184 -0.61 4.72 24.13
N VAL A 185 0.11 3.63 24.36
CA VAL A 185 1.48 3.65 24.91
C VAL A 185 2.47 3.35 23.78
N PRO A 186 3.13 4.36 23.20
CA PRO A 186 4.15 4.14 22.19
C PRO A 186 5.46 3.64 22.81
N GLY A 187 6.20 2.81 22.09
CA GLY A 187 7.53 2.35 22.51
C GLY A 187 8.31 1.69 21.40
N ASN A 188 9.55 1.31 21.72
CA ASN A 188 10.47 0.63 20.80
C ASN A 188 11.15 -0.57 21.46
N ASP A 189 10.52 -1.13 22.47
CA ASP A 189 10.94 -2.36 23.14
C ASP A 189 10.21 -3.59 22.60
N GLU A 190 10.30 -4.72 23.32
CA GLU A 190 9.70 -6.01 22.91
C GLU A 190 8.17 -6.04 23.04
N GLY A 191 7.58 -5.18 23.88
CA GLY A 191 6.15 -5.16 24.20
C GLY A 191 5.37 -4.04 23.54
N HIS A 192 6.02 -3.05 22.95
CA HIS A 192 5.38 -1.84 22.44
C HIS A 192 5.73 -1.57 20.97
N PHE A 193 4.86 -0.84 20.29
CA PHE A 193 5.05 -0.30 18.94
C PHE A 193 4.99 1.23 18.95
N HIS A 194 5.39 1.86 17.87
CA HIS A 194 5.15 3.27 17.65
C HIS A 194 4.68 3.53 16.23
N ASP A 195 3.35 3.61 16.06
CA ASP A 195 2.66 3.73 14.78
C ASP A 195 2.93 2.56 13.82
N PRO A 196 2.54 1.30 14.17
CA PRO A 196 2.69 0.15 13.30
C PRO A 196 1.82 0.30 12.05
N ALA A 197 2.26 -0.28 10.91
CA ALA A 197 1.65 -0.07 9.62
C ALA A 197 0.96 -1.30 9.04
N SER A 198 1.60 -2.47 9.09
CA SER A 198 1.05 -3.70 8.51
C SER A 198 1.59 -4.94 9.21
N LEU A 199 1.02 -6.11 8.88
CA LEU A 199 1.53 -7.40 9.30
C LEU A 199 1.39 -8.45 8.19
N THR A 200 2.13 -9.56 8.32
CA THR A 200 2.03 -10.76 7.49
C THR A 200 2.32 -12.01 8.33
N PHE A 201 1.81 -13.17 7.89
CA PHE A 201 1.89 -14.44 8.63
C PHE A 201 2.84 -15.44 8.00
N LEU A 202 3.28 -16.41 8.82
CA LEU A 202 3.91 -17.64 8.40
C LEU A 202 3.03 -18.87 8.73
N PRO A 203 3.29 -20.03 8.08
CA PRO A 203 2.48 -21.24 8.27
C PRO A 203 2.42 -21.79 9.71
N ASP A 204 3.40 -21.47 10.55
CA ASP A 204 3.44 -21.83 11.96
C ASP A 204 2.58 -20.93 12.86
N GLY A 205 1.93 -19.92 12.25
CA GLY A 205 1.15 -18.88 12.92
C GLY A 205 1.98 -17.73 13.47
N SER A 206 3.31 -17.76 13.36
CA SER A 206 4.13 -16.59 13.68
C SER A 206 3.86 -15.47 12.66
N PHE A 207 4.07 -14.23 13.09
CA PHE A 207 3.79 -13.07 12.24
C PHE A 207 4.83 -11.98 12.39
N TYR A 208 4.96 -11.17 11.34
CA TYR A 208 5.82 -10.01 11.30
C TYR A 208 4.99 -8.74 11.27
N VAL A 209 5.43 -7.72 11.99
CA VAL A 209 4.81 -6.38 12.04
C VAL A 209 5.77 -5.35 11.47
N ALA A 210 5.30 -4.56 10.52
CA ALA A 210 5.96 -3.34 10.06
C ALA A 210 5.71 -2.24 11.10
N ASP A 211 6.65 -2.02 12.01
CA ASP A 211 6.59 -0.99 13.03
C ASP A 211 7.37 0.24 12.54
N GLY A 212 6.74 1.06 11.67
CA GLY A 212 7.53 1.88 10.79
C GLY A 212 7.12 3.33 10.54
N TYR A 213 5.97 3.84 10.98
CA TYR A 213 5.68 5.26 10.80
C TYR A 213 6.54 6.16 11.68
N THR A 214 6.77 5.75 12.92
CA THR A 214 7.65 6.46 13.87
C THR A 214 8.87 5.62 14.21
N ASN A 215 8.69 4.34 14.53
CA ASN A 215 9.80 3.38 14.59
C ASN A 215 10.32 3.06 13.17
N SER A 216 11.43 2.34 13.08
CA SER A 216 12.08 1.98 11.82
C SER A 216 12.53 0.53 11.89
N ARG A 217 11.58 -0.40 12.18
CA ARG A 217 11.89 -1.81 12.41
C ARG A 217 10.80 -2.74 11.90
N VAL A 218 11.16 -4.00 11.73
CA VAL A 218 10.24 -5.13 11.61
C VAL A 218 10.35 -5.95 12.89
N VAL A 219 9.22 -6.39 13.43
CA VAL A 219 9.16 -7.19 14.67
C VAL A 219 8.47 -8.50 14.38
N LYS A 220 9.04 -9.61 14.84
CA LYS A 220 8.46 -10.97 14.74
C LYS A 220 7.89 -11.41 16.08
N PHE A 221 6.70 -11.99 16.04
CA PHE A 221 6.00 -12.59 17.18
C PHE A 221 5.63 -14.03 16.87
N ASP A 222 5.46 -14.85 17.92
CA ASP A 222 4.80 -16.14 17.78
C ASP A 222 3.27 -15.97 17.64
N LYS A 223 2.56 -17.05 17.38
CA LYS A 223 1.10 -17.08 17.21
C LYS A 223 0.30 -16.58 18.43
N ASN A 224 0.92 -16.51 19.61
CA ASN A 224 0.31 -16.05 20.86
C ASN A 224 0.68 -14.59 21.19
N GLY A 225 1.42 -13.91 20.30
CA GLY A 225 1.86 -12.53 20.50
C GLY A 225 3.11 -12.39 21.38
N LYS A 226 3.86 -13.47 21.60
CA LYS A 226 5.14 -13.40 22.31
C LYS A 226 6.23 -12.92 21.33
N TYR A 227 6.99 -11.91 21.72
CA TYR A 227 8.13 -11.41 21.00
C TYR A 227 9.16 -12.51 20.71
N LEU A 228 9.69 -12.54 19.50
CA LEU A 228 10.74 -13.47 19.08
C LEU A 228 12.02 -12.74 18.68
N LEU A 229 11.93 -11.74 17.80
CA LEU A 229 13.06 -10.93 17.35
C LEU A 229 12.58 -9.64 16.67
N SER A 230 13.50 -8.69 16.50
CA SER A 230 13.28 -7.52 15.64
C SER A 230 14.57 -7.11 14.96
N TRP A 231 14.44 -6.40 13.83
CA TRP A 231 15.57 -5.80 13.13
C TRP A 231 15.18 -4.48 12.50
N GLY A 232 16.20 -3.68 12.21
CA GLY A 232 16.03 -2.39 11.56
C GLY A 232 16.42 -1.22 12.47
N SER A 233 16.79 -0.14 11.83
CA SER A 233 17.07 1.15 12.45
C SER A 233 16.80 2.27 11.45
N LYS A 234 16.71 3.51 11.91
CA LYS A 234 16.48 4.66 11.01
C LYS A 234 17.71 4.90 10.13
N GLY A 235 17.50 5.07 8.83
CA GLY A 235 18.56 5.40 7.86
C GLY A 235 18.26 4.96 6.43
N THR A 236 19.30 4.90 5.60
CA THR A 236 19.25 4.61 4.16
C THR A 236 20.10 3.41 3.73
N GLY A 237 20.94 2.87 4.62
CA GLY A 237 21.76 1.68 4.36
C GLY A 237 20.96 0.37 4.37
N PRO A 238 21.61 -0.78 4.12
CA PRO A 238 21.03 -2.11 4.35
C PRO A 238 20.54 -2.28 5.78
N SER A 239 19.35 -2.87 5.96
CA SER A 239 18.68 -3.01 7.26
C SER A 239 18.36 -1.68 7.97
N GLN A 240 18.47 -0.56 7.28
CA GLN A 240 17.99 0.74 7.76
C GLN A 240 16.77 1.15 7.00
N PHE A 241 15.84 1.85 7.65
CA PHE A 241 14.55 2.23 7.08
C PHE A 241 14.24 3.72 7.33
N SER A 242 13.49 4.32 6.42
CA SER A 242 12.92 5.64 6.64
C SER A 242 11.43 5.56 7.04
N LEU A 243 10.69 4.64 6.49
CA LEU A 243 9.34 4.29 6.89
C LEU A 243 9.02 2.86 6.45
N VAL A 244 8.92 1.92 7.39
CA VAL A 244 8.49 0.53 7.12
C VAL A 244 6.98 0.51 7.03
N HIS A 245 6.43 0.46 5.79
CA HIS A 245 4.98 0.59 5.61
C HIS A 245 4.27 -0.73 5.40
N SER A 246 4.91 -1.69 4.75
CA SER A 246 4.31 -3.00 4.47
C SER A 246 5.35 -4.10 4.53
N VAL A 247 4.91 -5.28 4.94
CA VAL A 247 5.68 -6.52 4.92
C VAL A 247 4.88 -7.60 4.22
N ALA A 248 5.59 -8.47 3.48
CA ALA A 248 5.05 -9.70 2.90
C ALA A 248 6.06 -10.83 3.07
N ALA A 249 5.60 -12.08 3.04
CA ALA A 249 6.44 -13.24 3.21
C ALA A 249 6.26 -14.26 2.08
N ASP A 250 7.35 -14.89 1.65
CA ASP A 250 7.29 -16.18 0.94
C ASP A 250 7.91 -17.28 1.80
N ALA A 251 8.06 -18.50 1.26
CA ALA A 251 8.59 -19.63 1.98
C ALA A 251 10.01 -19.41 2.57
N ASN A 252 10.77 -18.45 2.06
CA ASN A 252 12.18 -18.24 2.40
C ASN A 252 12.55 -16.80 2.75
N ARG A 253 11.68 -15.82 2.41
CA ARG A 253 12.03 -14.40 2.42
C ARG A 253 10.92 -13.54 2.99
N ILE A 254 11.35 -12.40 3.53
CA ILE A 254 10.50 -11.28 3.94
C ILE A 254 10.82 -10.10 3.04
N TYR A 255 9.78 -9.52 2.46
CA TYR A 255 9.83 -8.33 1.62
C TYR A 255 9.32 -7.13 2.42
N VAL A 256 10.14 -6.12 2.56
CA VAL A 256 9.87 -4.95 3.41
C VAL A 256 9.79 -3.69 2.55
N ALA A 257 8.64 -3.06 2.51
CA ALA A 257 8.46 -1.78 1.84
C ALA A 257 9.04 -0.64 2.69
N ASP A 258 10.24 -0.21 2.33
CA ASP A 258 10.93 0.96 2.89
C ASP A 258 10.50 2.20 2.12
N ARG A 259 9.28 2.66 2.46
CA ARG A 259 8.45 3.57 1.68
C ARG A 259 9.13 4.89 1.33
N ASN A 260 9.74 5.57 2.31
CA ASN A 260 10.33 6.88 2.09
C ASN A 260 11.75 6.81 1.47
N ASN A 261 12.36 5.63 1.47
CA ASN A 261 13.60 5.35 0.73
C ASN A 261 13.35 4.83 -0.69
N ASP A 262 12.07 4.78 -1.14
CA ASP A 262 11.66 4.33 -2.47
C ASP A 262 12.24 2.96 -2.87
N ARG A 263 12.27 1.99 -1.95
CA ARG A 263 12.81 0.65 -2.18
C ARG A 263 12.05 -0.44 -1.44
N ILE A 264 12.27 -1.68 -1.87
CA ILE A 264 11.95 -2.88 -1.11
C ILE A 264 13.26 -3.48 -0.62
N GLN A 265 13.35 -3.86 0.64
CA GLN A 265 14.47 -4.64 1.17
C GLN A 265 14.01 -6.07 1.42
N ILE A 266 14.88 -7.03 1.14
CA ILE A 266 14.62 -8.46 1.23
C ILE A 266 15.47 -9.05 2.35
N PHE A 267 14.83 -9.86 3.20
CA PHE A 267 15.46 -10.51 4.36
C PHE A 267 15.13 -12.00 4.37
N ASP A 268 15.93 -12.79 5.10
CA ASP A 268 15.49 -14.11 5.52
C ASP A 268 14.50 -14.01 6.71
N HIS A 269 13.95 -15.15 7.13
CA HIS A 269 12.98 -15.20 8.23
C HIS A 269 13.57 -14.86 9.62
N ASN A 270 14.89 -14.66 9.71
CA ASN A 270 15.59 -14.25 10.93
C ASN A 270 16.07 -12.77 10.86
N GLY A 271 15.65 -12.03 9.83
CA GLY A 271 15.98 -10.62 9.68
C GLY A 271 17.38 -10.35 9.10
N LYS A 272 18.07 -11.36 8.54
CA LYS A 272 19.31 -11.17 7.83
C LYS A 272 19.04 -10.54 6.47
N PHE A 273 19.67 -9.42 6.17
CA PHE A 273 19.57 -8.75 4.88
C PHE A 273 20.09 -9.65 3.75
N LEU A 274 19.32 -9.75 2.68
CA LEU A 274 19.66 -10.54 1.49
C LEU A 274 19.86 -9.66 0.26
N ASP A 275 18.94 -8.71 0.00
CA ASP A 275 18.92 -7.90 -1.23
C ASP A 275 18.08 -6.62 -1.04
N GLN A 276 18.11 -5.72 -2.02
CA GLN A 276 17.21 -4.58 -2.10
C GLN A 276 16.88 -4.20 -3.55
N TRP A 277 15.65 -3.75 -3.78
CA TRP A 277 15.17 -3.30 -5.08
C TRP A 277 14.86 -1.80 -5.02
N PRO A 278 15.71 -0.94 -5.59
CA PRO A 278 15.52 0.50 -5.59
C PRO A 278 14.48 0.94 -6.63
N GLY A 279 14.00 2.17 -6.49
CA GLY A 279 13.15 2.80 -7.50
C GLY A 279 11.69 2.34 -7.50
N THR A 280 11.22 1.78 -6.39
CA THR A 280 9.84 1.25 -6.28
C THR A 280 8.76 2.31 -6.00
N ALA A 281 9.11 3.60 -6.03
CA ALA A 281 8.19 4.73 -6.08
C ALA A 281 7.15 4.79 -4.94
N ARG A 282 7.61 4.84 -3.69
CA ARG A 282 6.80 5.03 -2.49
C ARG A 282 5.75 3.94 -2.28
N VAL A 283 6.23 2.71 -2.10
CA VAL A 283 5.38 1.53 -1.89
C VAL A 283 4.60 1.62 -0.58
N THR A 284 3.28 1.45 -0.67
CA THR A 284 2.39 1.38 0.50
C THR A 284 1.92 -0.04 0.81
N ARG A 285 1.76 -0.89 -0.18
CA ARG A 285 1.45 -2.31 0.00
C ARG A 285 2.43 -3.15 -0.83
N VAL A 286 2.93 -4.22 -0.24
CA VAL A 286 3.63 -5.30 -0.93
C VAL A 286 2.92 -6.60 -0.61
N ILE A 287 2.73 -7.45 -1.61
CA ILE A 287 2.25 -8.83 -1.47
C ILE A 287 3.14 -9.77 -2.28
N THR A 288 3.28 -10.99 -1.81
CA THR A 288 3.78 -12.12 -2.60
C THR A 288 2.60 -12.92 -3.12
N THR A 289 2.68 -13.47 -4.33
CA THR A 289 1.56 -14.14 -4.97
C THR A 289 1.84 -15.60 -5.29
N GLU A 290 0.78 -16.42 -5.42
CA GLU A 290 0.86 -17.86 -5.69
C GLU A 290 1.61 -18.17 -6.99
N ASP A 291 1.59 -17.26 -7.97
CA ASP A 291 2.33 -17.36 -9.24
C ASP A 291 3.79 -16.86 -9.14
N LYS A 292 4.31 -16.75 -7.91
CA LYS A 292 5.71 -16.38 -7.60
C LYS A 292 6.12 -15.01 -8.10
N LYS A 293 5.26 -14.04 -7.90
CA LYS A 293 5.54 -12.62 -8.16
C LYS A 293 5.45 -11.83 -6.85
N VAL A 294 6.00 -10.63 -6.90
CA VAL A 294 5.82 -9.60 -5.86
C VAL A 294 5.09 -8.44 -6.50
N TRP A 295 3.90 -8.13 -6.00
CA TRP A 295 3.12 -6.99 -6.44
C TRP A 295 3.12 -5.88 -5.41
N VAL A 296 3.15 -4.64 -5.89
CA VAL A 296 3.17 -3.45 -5.05
C VAL A 296 2.19 -2.40 -5.53
N SER A 297 1.68 -1.59 -4.60
CA SER A 297 1.10 -0.29 -4.90
C SER A 297 2.16 0.80 -4.74
N ALA A 298 2.49 1.47 -5.86
CA ALA A 298 3.49 2.54 -5.95
C ALA A 298 2.78 3.89 -5.99
N THR A 299 2.51 4.45 -4.82
CA THR A 299 1.57 5.58 -4.66
C THR A 299 2.06 6.90 -5.22
N ARG A 300 3.38 7.07 -5.40
CA ARG A 300 3.92 8.29 -6.04
C ARG A 300 3.34 8.55 -7.43
N TYR A 301 2.98 7.49 -8.15
CA TYR A 301 2.48 7.55 -9.51
C TYR A 301 1.11 6.90 -9.71
N GLY A 302 0.45 6.48 -8.62
CA GLY A 302 -0.83 5.77 -8.68
C GLY A 302 -0.74 4.42 -9.40
N ARG A 303 0.39 3.70 -9.29
CA ARG A 303 0.66 2.49 -10.07
C ARG A 303 0.65 1.23 -9.23
N PHE A 304 0.29 0.14 -9.91
CA PHE A 304 0.53 -1.23 -9.45
C PHE A 304 1.68 -1.80 -10.30
N ALA A 305 2.67 -2.38 -9.65
CA ALA A 305 3.84 -2.93 -10.31
C ALA A 305 4.13 -4.35 -9.83
N GLY A 306 4.31 -5.27 -10.78
CA GLY A 306 4.63 -6.67 -10.56
C GLY A 306 6.09 -6.97 -10.90
N TYR A 307 6.77 -7.62 -9.97
CA TYR A 307 8.17 -8.03 -10.09
C TYR A 307 8.28 -9.54 -10.01
N ASP A 308 9.33 -10.10 -10.63
CA ASP A 308 9.75 -11.46 -10.29
C ASP A 308 10.43 -11.49 -8.91
N LEU A 309 10.72 -12.69 -8.42
CA LEU A 309 11.34 -12.86 -7.11
C LEU A 309 12.81 -12.38 -7.05
N ASN A 310 13.39 -11.89 -8.15
CA ASN A 310 14.73 -11.28 -8.23
C ASN A 310 14.67 -9.76 -8.42
N GLY A 311 13.47 -9.16 -8.33
CA GLY A 311 13.27 -7.71 -8.44
C GLY A 311 13.22 -7.17 -9.86
N LYS A 312 13.14 -8.03 -10.87
CA LYS A 312 12.93 -7.59 -12.25
C LYS A 312 11.48 -7.17 -12.44
N LEU A 313 11.25 -5.92 -12.86
CA LEU A 313 9.93 -5.44 -13.23
C LEU A 313 9.38 -6.23 -14.42
N LEU A 314 8.22 -6.86 -14.23
CA LEU A 314 7.54 -7.66 -15.24
C LEU A 314 6.45 -6.84 -15.95
N TYR A 315 5.61 -6.15 -15.15
CA TYR A 315 4.48 -5.38 -15.65
C TYR A 315 4.11 -4.26 -14.68
N GLN A 316 3.52 -3.17 -15.19
CA GLN A 316 2.94 -2.11 -14.35
C GLN A 316 1.77 -1.45 -15.07
N TRP A 317 0.81 -0.93 -14.29
CA TRP A 317 -0.35 -0.21 -14.77
C TRP A 317 -0.84 0.80 -13.73
N GLY A 318 -1.78 1.66 -14.10
CA GLY A 318 -2.36 2.67 -13.24
C GLY A 318 -1.71 4.05 -13.40
N THR A 319 -2.40 5.06 -12.92
CA THR A 319 -1.94 6.46 -12.86
C THR A 319 -2.63 7.21 -11.73
N LEU A 320 -2.09 8.37 -11.37
CA LEU A 320 -2.69 9.29 -10.41
C LEU A 320 -3.96 9.93 -10.96
N GLY A 321 -4.97 10.09 -10.10
CA GLY A 321 -6.19 10.84 -10.39
C GLY A 321 -7.35 10.46 -9.45
N ASP A 322 -8.49 11.11 -9.69
CA ASP A 322 -9.73 10.96 -8.93
C ASP A 322 -10.88 10.33 -9.73
N ASP A 323 -10.73 10.19 -11.04
CA ASP A 323 -11.69 9.47 -11.88
C ASP A 323 -11.78 7.97 -11.54
N PRO A 324 -12.88 7.29 -11.87
CA PRO A 324 -12.94 5.83 -11.78
C PRO A 324 -11.85 5.15 -12.61
N GLY A 325 -11.14 4.20 -11.99
CA GLY A 325 -10.05 3.44 -12.63
C GLY A 325 -8.66 4.02 -12.42
N VAL A 326 -8.54 5.25 -11.91
CA VAL A 326 -7.27 5.84 -11.46
C VAL A 326 -7.28 6.04 -9.95
N THR A 327 -6.14 6.22 -9.31
CA THR A 327 -6.04 6.27 -7.85
C THR A 327 -5.24 7.47 -7.37
N ASP A 328 -5.64 8.04 -6.24
CA ASP A 328 -4.80 8.94 -5.46
C ASP A 328 -4.52 8.31 -4.08
N ASN A 329 -3.34 7.74 -3.95
CA ASN A 329 -2.92 6.95 -2.81
C ASN A 329 -3.65 5.59 -2.70
N ALA A 330 -3.39 4.66 -3.65
CA ALA A 330 -3.73 3.24 -3.52
C ALA A 330 -3.04 2.65 -2.29
N HIS A 331 -3.60 2.94 -1.10
CA HIS A 331 -2.93 2.73 0.19
C HIS A 331 -2.79 1.25 0.53
N GLN A 332 -3.83 0.48 0.27
CA GLN A 332 -3.87 -0.97 0.37
C GLN A 332 -4.62 -1.55 -0.82
N PHE A 333 -4.31 -2.78 -1.18
CA PHE A 333 -5.10 -3.57 -2.13
C PHE A 333 -5.11 -5.03 -1.73
N ASP A 334 -6.14 -5.74 -2.19
CA ASP A 334 -6.28 -7.19 -2.00
C ASP A 334 -6.98 -7.82 -3.20
N VAL A 335 -6.89 -9.15 -3.33
CA VAL A 335 -7.36 -9.90 -4.50
C VAL A 335 -8.23 -11.08 -4.06
N ASP A 336 -9.46 -11.14 -4.56
CA ASP A 336 -10.38 -12.24 -4.27
C ASP A 336 -10.10 -13.51 -5.11
N ASN A 337 -10.84 -14.56 -4.81
CA ASN A 337 -10.73 -15.87 -5.49
C ASN A 337 -11.04 -15.82 -6.99
N ALA A 338 -11.76 -14.81 -7.46
CA ALA A 338 -12.07 -14.60 -8.87
C ALA A 338 -11.01 -13.75 -9.59
N GLY A 339 -10.00 -13.26 -8.87
CA GLY A 339 -8.96 -12.37 -9.38
C GLY A 339 -9.40 -10.91 -9.48
N ASN A 340 -10.50 -10.53 -8.84
CA ASN A 340 -10.89 -9.14 -8.74
C ASN A 340 -9.97 -8.43 -7.73
N VAL A 341 -9.53 -7.23 -8.08
CA VAL A 341 -8.67 -6.40 -7.21
C VAL A 341 -9.53 -5.34 -6.53
N TYR A 342 -9.37 -5.23 -5.23
CA TYR A 342 -10.00 -4.20 -4.41
C TYR A 342 -8.94 -3.25 -3.90
N VAL A 343 -9.16 -1.95 -4.05
CA VAL A 343 -8.17 -0.92 -3.75
C VAL A 343 -8.75 0.09 -2.77
N ALA A 344 -8.13 0.22 -1.62
CA ALA A 344 -8.36 1.33 -0.69
C ALA A 344 -7.70 2.59 -1.27
N ASP A 345 -8.49 3.40 -1.97
CA ASP A 345 -8.08 4.64 -2.63
C ASP A 345 -8.23 5.81 -1.65
N ALA A 346 -7.22 5.93 -0.78
CA ALA A 346 -7.35 6.65 0.49
C ALA A 346 -7.62 8.15 0.34
N ASN A 347 -6.99 8.83 -0.62
CA ASN A 347 -7.20 10.26 -0.79
C ASN A 347 -8.51 10.59 -1.52
N ASN A 348 -9.06 9.60 -2.24
CA ASN A 348 -10.37 9.69 -2.90
C ASN A 348 -11.52 9.16 -2.02
N ASN A 349 -11.26 8.79 -0.76
CA ASN A 349 -12.26 8.35 0.22
C ASN A 349 -13.16 7.20 -0.25
N ARG A 350 -12.59 6.24 -1.01
CA ARG A 350 -13.36 5.15 -1.63
C ARG A 350 -12.61 3.84 -1.66
N VAL A 351 -13.36 2.79 -1.94
CA VAL A 351 -12.83 1.52 -2.44
C VAL A 351 -13.15 1.40 -3.92
N GLN A 352 -12.18 1.03 -4.72
CA GLN A 352 -12.43 0.67 -6.12
C GLN A 352 -12.31 -0.85 -6.30
N LYS A 353 -13.23 -1.41 -7.10
CA LYS A 353 -13.18 -2.81 -7.54
C LYS A 353 -12.81 -2.87 -9.02
N PHE A 354 -11.81 -3.68 -9.32
CA PHE A 354 -11.33 -3.96 -10.67
C PHE A 354 -11.58 -5.42 -11.00
N VAL A 355 -12.16 -5.70 -12.17
CA VAL A 355 -12.48 -7.05 -12.63
C VAL A 355 -11.59 -7.38 -13.84
N PRO A 356 -11.00 -8.57 -13.93
CA PRO A 356 -10.19 -8.94 -15.09
C PRO A 356 -10.95 -8.76 -16.41
N LYS A 357 -10.36 -8.07 -17.38
CA LYS A 357 -10.91 -7.93 -18.73
C LYS A 357 -11.05 -9.30 -19.39
N LYS A 358 -12.08 -9.49 -20.18
CA LYS A 358 -12.22 -10.72 -20.98
C LYS A 358 -11.01 -10.92 -21.88
N GLY A 359 -10.30 -12.05 -21.71
CA GLY A 359 -9.10 -12.36 -22.49
C GLY A 359 -7.84 -11.64 -22.05
N ALA A 360 -7.84 -11.01 -20.87
CA ALA A 360 -6.64 -10.43 -20.29
C ALA A 360 -5.52 -11.47 -20.16
N ASP A 361 -4.29 -11.06 -20.45
CA ASP A 361 -3.12 -11.91 -20.21
C ASP A 361 -2.98 -12.16 -18.69
N LYS A 362 -3.05 -13.45 -18.32
CA LYS A 362 -2.92 -13.87 -16.93
C LYS A 362 -1.58 -13.47 -16.31
N ALA A 363 -0.53 -13.34 -17.13
CA ALA A 363 0.78 -12.90 -16.66
C ALA A 363 0.78 -11.45 -16.14
N HIS A 364 -0.18 -10.64 -16.56
CA HIS A 364 -0.34 -9.23 -16.17
C HIS A 364 -1.34 -9.02 -15.03
N LEU A 365 -2.08 -10.06 -14.65
CA LEU A 365 -3.01 -9.98 -13.52
C LEU A 365 -2.23 -10.02 -12.19
N ILE A 366 -2.75 -9.33 -11.19
CA ILE A 366 -2.31 -9.47 -9.81
C ILE A 366 -2.83 -10.81 -9.31
N GLY A 367 -1.90 -11.72 -9.00
CA GLY A 367 -2.24 -13.02 -8.41
C GLY A 367 -2.75 -12.89 -6.98
N ARG A 368 -3.41 -13.93 -6.50
CA ARG A 368 -3.79 -14.02 -5.08
C ARG A 368 -2.56 -13.98 -4.18
N GLU A 369 -2.73 -13.41 -2.99
CA GLU A 369 -1.68 -13.42 -1.97
C GLU A 369 -1.27 -14.88 -1.65
N LEU A 370 0.03 -15.10 -1.56
CA LEU A 370 0.61 -16.42 -1.36
C LEU A 370 0.28 -16.94 0.04
N VAL A 371 -0.40 -18.06 0.09
CA VAL A 371 -0.52 -18.87 1.30
C VAL A 371 0.57 -19.96 1.25
N VAL A 372 1.65 -19.75 2.00
CA VAL A 372 2.76 -20.71 2.07
C VAL A 372 2.25 -22.00 2.67
N LYS A 373 2.34 -23.10 1.93
CA LYS A 373 1.94 -24.43 2.44
C LYS A 373 2.98 -24.93 3.43
N LYS A 374 2.48 -25.64 4.48
CA LYS A 374 3.34 -26.33 5.47
C LYS A 374 4.16 -27.43 4.83
#